data_9826736a4322e5c09096df71c267ab6a
#
_entry.id   9826736a4322e5c09096df71c267ab6a
#
_cell.length_a   1.000
_cell.length_b   1.000
_cell.length_c   1.000
_cell.angle_alpha   90.00
_cell.angle_beta   90.00
_cell.angle_gamma   90.00
#
_symmetry.space_group_name_H-M   'P 1'
#
loop_
_entity.id
_entity.type
_entity.pdbx_description
1 polymer ?
#
loop_
_entity_poly.entity_id
_entity_poly.type
_entity_poly.pdbx_seq_one_letter_code
_entity_poly.pdbx_strand_id
1 'polypeptide(L)'
;MEDSVPTNPTQPLVLFDHVTKRFGLTTAVDSISLEIFEGEFLSIMGPSGCGKTTTLRMLAGLEEPSEGDIQLAGERINNVTVSERDTPMVWQSLALFPFLNVIKNVEFGLKMRGVSATERRQRALDWLERLEIADFADREISQLSGGQQQRVALARSLVT
;
A
#
# COMPACT_ATOMS: atom_id res chain seq x y z
N MET A 1 -9.40 -22.17 -11.58
CA MET A 1 -8.17 -22.31 -12.38
C MET A 1 -7.55 -20.92 -12.35
N GLU A 2 -6.60 -20.73 -11.46
CA GLU A 2 -5.84 -19.49 -11.36
C GLU A 2 -4.80 -19.51 -12.47
N ASP A 3 -4.95 -18.65 -13.46
CA ASP A 3 -3.87 -18.35 -14.38
C ASP A 3 -2.80 -17.57 -13.62
N SER A 4 -1.91 -18.31 -12.95
CA SER A 4 -0.66 -17.74 -12.46
C SER A 4 0.16 -17.34 -13.69
N VAL A 5 0.25 -16.04 -13.95
CA VAL A 5 1.22 -15.47 -14.88
C VAL A 5 2.59 -16.02 -14.45
N PRO A 6 3.34 -16.70 -15.34
CA PRO A 6 4.65 -17.22 -15.00
C PRO A 6 5.57 -16.03 -14.76
N THR A 7 5.85 -15.74 -13.49
CA THR A 7 6.84 -14.73 -13.12
C THR A 7 8.22 -15.26 -13.52
N ASN A 8 8.85 -14.56 -14.46
CA ASN A 8 10.24 -14.83 -14.81
C ASN A 8 11.09 -14.48 -13.60
N PRO A 9 11.76 -15.44 -12.93
CA PRO A 9 12.52 -15.19 -11.70
C PRO A 9 13.70 -14.24 -11.87
N THR A 10 13.94 -13.75 -13.08
CA THR A 10 15.02 -12.81 -13.42
C THR A 10 14.55 -11.37 -13.58
N GLN A 11 13.23 -11.09 -13.50
CA GLN A 11 12.71 -9.73 -13.64
C GLN A 11 12.19 -9.23 -12.28
N PRO A 12 12.60 -8.03 -11.82
CA PRO A 12 12.09 -7.47 -10.58
C PRO A 12 10.59 -7.12 -10.71
N LEU A 13 9.83 -7.35 -9.63
CA LEU A 13 8.44 -6.90 -9.54
C LEU A 13 8.37 -5.37 -9.48
N VAL A 14 9.28 -4.75 -8.71
CA VAL A 14 9.40 -3.28 -8.63
C VAL A 14 10.83 -2.90 -9.00
N LEU A 15 10.96 -1.95 -9.91
CA LEU A 15 12.24 -1.35 -10.30
C LEU A 15 12.18 0.16 -10.11
N PHE A 16 13.12 0.71 -9.35
CA PHE A 16 13.48 2.13 -9.38
C PHE A 16 14.76 2.25 -10.21
N ASP A 17 14.72 3.04 -11.26
CA ASP A 17 15.86 3.27 -12.14
C ASP A 17 16.29 4.74 -12.08
N HIS A 18 17.39 5.04 -11.35
CA HIS A 18 17.97 6.36 -11.16
C HIS A 18 16.93 7.42 -10.74
N VAL A 19 16.03 7.05 -9.82
CA VAL A 19 14.90 7.88 -9.40
C VAL A 19 15.37 9.01 -8.49
N THR A 20 15.04 10.24 -8.88
CA THR A 20 15.30 11.46 -8.11
C THR A 20 13.98 12.18 -7.80
N LYS A 21 13.84 12.70 -6.59
CA LYS A 21 12.74 13.60 -6.22
C LYS A 21 13.27 14.90 -5.62
N ARG A 22 12.87 16.02 -6.23
CA ARG A 22 13.16 17.37 -5.73
C ARG A 22 11.88 18.11 -5.35
N PHE A 23 11.94 18.83 -4.26
CA PHE A 23 10.93 19.80 -3.83
C PHE A 23 11.57 21.20 -3.85
N GLY A 24 11.33 21.95 -4.91
CA GLY A 24 12.03 23.20 -5.16
C GLY A 24 13.54 22.98 -5.23
N LEU A 25 14.29 23.59 -4.30
CA LEU A 25 15.76 23.46 -4.24
C LEU A 25 16.24 22.29 -3.38
N THR A 26 15.33 21.56 -2.72
CA THR A 26 15.68 20.46 -1.82
C THR A 26 15.56 19.13 -2.55
N THR A 27 16.63 18.37 -2.63
CA THR A 27 16.61 16.98 -3.11
C THR A 27 16.25 16.05 -1.94
N ALA A 28 15.07 15.43 -2.00
CA ALA A 28 14.58 14.52 -0.97
C ALA A 28 15.00 13.07 -1.24
N VAL A 29 15.13 12.69 -2.51
CA VAL A 29 15.65 11.40 -2.97
C VAL A 29 16.59 11.70 -4.13
N ASP A 30 17.81 11.14 -4.10
CA ASP A 30 18.85 11.44 -5.05
C ASP A 30 19.31 10.17 -5.78
N SER A 31 18.90 10.03 -7.03
CA SER A 31 19.30 8.99 -7.98
C SER A 31 19.35 7.57 -7.39
N ILE A 32 18.27 7.15 -6.74
CA ILE A 32 18.21 5.78 -6.20
C ILE A 32 17.89 4.76 -7.29
N SER A 33 18.58 3.62 -7.25
CA SER A 33 18.25 2.44 -8.03
C SER A 33 18.01 1.28 -7.06
N LEU A 34 16.87 0.59 -7.24
CA LEU A 34 16.40 -0.45 -6.33
C LEU A 34 15.57 -1.46 -7.10
N GLU A 35 15.85 -2.73 -6.89
CA GLU A 35 15.08 -3.85 -7.41
C GLU A 35 14.41 -4.61 -6.27
N ILE A 36 13.15 -4.94 -6.42
CA ILE A 36 12.40 -5.76 -5.47
C ILE A 36 11.76 -6.91 -6.25
N PHE A 37 12.02 -8.13 -5.83
CA PHE A 37 11.51 -9.33 -6.48
C PHE A 37 10.22 -9.82 -5.82
N GLU A 38 9.45 -10.62 -6.54
CA GLU A 38 8.22 -11.20 -6.01
C GLU A 38 8.50 -12.05 -4.75
N GLY A 39 7.68 -11.88 -3.70
CA GLY A 39 7.83 -12.57 -2.42
C GLY A 39 8.93 -12.00 -1.52
N GLU A 40 9.66 -10.97 -1.95
CA GLU A 40 10.70 -10.35 -1.15
C GLU A 40 10.11 -9.43 -0.07
N PHE A 41 10.70 -9.46 1.12
CA PHE A 41 10.44 -8.52 2.20
C PHE A 41 11.57 -7.50 2.30
N LEU A 42 11.33 -6.28 1.84
CA LEU A 42 12.30 -5.19 1.88
C LEU A 42 12.06 -4.27 3.09
N SER A 43 13.12 -3.96 3.84
CA SER A 43 13.12 -2.98 4.91
C SER A 43 13.97 -1.76 4.55
N ILE A 44 13.37 -0.58 4.53
CA ILE A 44 14.07 0.69 4.30
C ILE A 44 14.31 1.38 5.64
N MET A 45 15.57 1.46 6.06
CA MET A 45 15.97 2.08 7.32
C MET A 45 16.79 3.35 7.08
N GLY A 46 16.77 4.26 8.05
CA GLY A 46 17.54 5.50 8.02
C GLY A 46 16.94 6.59 8.91
N PRO A 47 17.66 7.71 9.13
CA PRO A 47 17.20 8.81 9.97
C PRO A 47 15.96 9.52 9.40
N SER A 48 15.30 10.35 10.21
CA SER A 48 14.22 11.20 9.73
C SER A 48 14.71 12.14 8.62
N GLY A 49 13.88 12.30 7.58
CA GLY A 49 14.20 13.18 6.45
C GLY A 49 15.07 12.57 5.35
N CYS A 50 15.54 11.31 5.46
CA CYS A 50 16.37 10.68 4.43
C CYS A 50 15.60 10.13 3.21
N GLY A 51 14.34 10.53 3.00
CA GLY A 51 13.59 10.20 1.78
C GLY A 51 12.73 8.93 1.82
N LYS A 52 12.74 8.11 2.91
CA LYS A 52 11.96 6.84 2.98
C LYS A 52 10.49 6.99 2.60
N THR A 53 9.81 7.91 3.26
CA THR A 53 8.38 8.18 3.00
C THR A 53 8.17 8.71 1.59
N THR A 54 9.08 9.53 1.07
CA THR A 54 9.01 10.05 -0.30
C THR A 54 9.15 8.93 -1.32
N THR A 55 10.07 7.99 -1.10
CA THR A 55 10.25 6.81 -1.96
C THR A 55 8.98 5.95 -1.99
N LEU A 56 8.39 5.64 -0.83
CA LEU A 56 7.14 4.90 -0.75
C LEU A 56 5.96 5.65 -1.42
N ARG A 57 5.90 6.98 -1.24
CA ARG A 57 4.88 7.81 -1.89
C ARG A 57 5.02 7.85 -3.41
N MET A 58 6.24 7.84 -3.93
CA MET A 58 6.48 7.76 -5.37
C MET A 58 6.02 6.40 -5.92
N LEU A 59 6.29 5.29 -5.23
CA LEU A 59 5.78 3.97 -5.60
C LEU A 59 4.25 3.94 -5.60
N ALA A 60 3.61 4.48 -4.57
CA ALA A 60 2.16 4.55 -4.45
C ALA A 60 1.48 5.58 -5.39
N GLY A 61 2.23 6.39 -6.14
CA GLY A 61 1.69 7.38 -7.05
C GLY A 61 1.19 8.67 -6.40
N LEU A 62 1.54 8.88 -5.15
CA LEU A 62 1.20 10.09 -4.38
C LEU A 62 2.19 11.23 -4.60
N GLU A 63 3.34 10.91 -5.17
CA GLU A 63 4.37 11.83 -5.60
C GLU A 63 4.92 11.37 -6.95
N GLU A 64 5.16 12.30 -7.86
CA GLU A 64 5.82 12.00 -9.12
C GLU A 64 7.34 12.13 -8.98
N PRO A 65 8.15 11.22 -9.52
CA PRO A 65 9.59 11.41 -9.58
C PRO A 65 9.93 12.65 -10.42
N SER A 66 11.00 13.36 -10.04
CA SER A 66 11.53 14.47 -10.83
C SER A 66 12.38 13.98 -11.99
N GLU A 67 13.07 12.86 -11.82
CA GLU A 67 13.90 12.18 -12.81
C GLU A 67 13.86 10.67 -12.56
N GLY A 68 14.22 9.88 -13.57
CA GLY A 68 14.25 8.43 -13.50
C GLY A 68 12.86 7.78 -13.66
N ASP A 69 12.85 6.47 -13.63
CA ASP A 69 11.66 5.68 -13.90
C ASP A 69 11.35 4.69 -12.77
N ILE A 70 10.06 4.52 -12.50
CA ILE A 70 9.54 3.48 -11.60
C ILE A 70 8.74 2.52 -12.45
N GLN A 71 9.04 1.22 -12.31
CA GLN A 71 8.31 0.16 -13.00
C GLN A 71 7.69 -0.80 -11.98
N LEU A 72 6.52 -1.32 -12.32
CA LEU A 72 5.80 -2.38 -11.60
C LEU A 72 5.49 -3.49 -12.60
N ALA A 73 5.93 -4.71 -12.32
CA ALA A 73 5.78 -5.87 -13.20
C ALA A 73 6.26 -5.60 -14.66
N GLY A 74 7.32 -4.80 -14.82
CA GLY A 74 7.90 -4.42 -16.10
C GLY A 74 7.22 -3.25 -16.80
N GLU A 75 6.11 -2.73 -16.27
CA GLU A 75 5.40 -1.57 -16.81
C GLU A 75 5.81 -0.28 -16.08
N ARG A 76 6.12 0.78 -16.83
CA ARG A 76 6.43 2.09 -16.28
C ARG A 76 5.20 2.74 -15.67
N ILE A 77 5.26 3.08 -14.38
CA ILE A 77 4.12 3.59 -13.63
C ILE A 77 4.19 5.08 -13.24
N ASN A 78 5.17 5.85 -13.71
CA ASN A 78 5.32 7.25 -13.31
C ASN A 78 4.02 8.06 -13.52
N ASN A 79 3.33 7.84 -14.63
CA ASN A 79 2.13 8.59 -15.02
C ASN A 79 0.81 7.85 -14.71
N VAL A 80 0.88 6.67 -14.07
CA VAL A 80 -0.31 5.90 -13.67
C VAL A 80 -0.89 6.53 -12.42
N THR A 81 -2.20 6.73 -12.37
CA THR A 81 -2.88 7.35 -11.22
C THR A 81 -2.89 6.41 -10.01
N VAL A 82 -2.97 6.97 -8.79
CA VAL A 82 -2.99 6.20 -7.52
C VAL A 82 -4.07 5.11 -7.53
N SER A 83 -5.25 5.42 -8.09
CA SER A 83 -6.39 4.48 -8.13
C SER A 83 -6.21 3.31 -9.09
N GLU A 84 -5.30 3.44 -10.05
CA GLU A 84 -4.99 2.42 -11.07
C GLU A 84 -3.75 1.61 -10.71
N ARG A 85 -2.96 2.06 -9.71
CA ARG A 85 -1.80 1.31 -9.20
C ARG A 85 -2.26 0.26 -8.19
N ASP A 86 -1.79 -0.96 -8.34
CA ASP A 86 -2.00 -2.02 -7.35
C ASP A 86 -0.85 -2.01 -6.31
N THR A 87 -0.70 -0.87 -5.64
CA THR A 87 0.34 -0.63 -4.64
C THR A 87 -0.29 -0.11 -3.35
N PRO A 88 -0.99 -0.96 -2.58
CA PRO A 88 -1.67 -0.55 -1.36
C PRO A 88 -0.66 -0.01 -0.33
N MET A 89 -1.02 1.08 0.36
CA MET A 89 -0.16 1.75 1.33
C MET A 89 -0.86 1.92 2.67
N VAL A 90 -0.13 1.62 3.75
CA VAL A 90 -0.55 1.96 5.12
C VAL A 90 0.11 3.29 5.52
N TRP A 91 -0.71 4.28 5.85
CA TRP A 91 -0.24 5.60 6.27
C TRP A 91 0.28 5.58 7.70
N GLN A 92 1.24 6.45 8.00
CA GLN A 92 1.74 6.63 9.36
C GLN A 92 0.61 7.10 10.32
N SER A 93 -0.33 7.93 9.85
CA SER A 93 -1.53 8.36 10.57
C SER A 93 -2.66 7.34 10.54
N LEU A 94 -2.44 6.16 9.94
CA LEU A 94 -3.40 5.08 9.68
C LEU A 94 -4.56 5.49 8.75
N ALA A 95 -4.92 6.75 8.67
CA ALA A 95 -5.98 7.32 7.83
C ALA A 95 -7.31 6.52 7.90
N LEU A 96 -7.66 5.97 9.07
CA LEU A 96 -8.91 5.25 9.28
C LEU A 96 -10.10 6.23 9.24
N PHE A 97 -11.23 5.77 8.72
CA PHE A 97 -12.46 6.54 8.67
C PHE A 97 -13.11 6.54 10.06
N PRO A 98 -13.13 7.66 10.80
CA PRO A 98 -13.57 7.69 12.19
C PRO A 98 -15.07 7.44 12.36
N PHE A 99 -15.87 7.67 11.31
CA PHE A 99 -17.34 7.49 11.32
C PHE A 99 -17.76 6.08 10.85
N LEU A 100 -16.81 5.22 10.53
CA LEU A 100 -17.06 3.84 10.15
C LEU A 100 -16.52 2.92 11.24
N ASN A 101 -17.26 1.84 11.54
CA ASN A 101 -16.76 0.77 12.40
C ASN A 101 -15.63 -0.01 11.71
N VAL A 102 -15.01 -0.94 12.42
CA VAL A 102 -13.86 -1.73 11.95
C VAL A 102 -14.15 -2.43 10.62
N ILE A 103 -15.21 -3.24 10.57
CA ILE A 103 -15.54 -4.00 9.35
C ILE A 103 -15.80 -3.10 8.15
N LYS A 104 -16.50 -1.98 8.33
CA LYS A 104 -16.79 -1.03 7.26
C LYS A 104 -15.54 -0.28 6.77
N ASN A 105 -14.55 -0.04 7.66
CA ASN A 105 -13.25 0.48 7.25
C ASN A 105 -12.56 -0.48 6.28
N VAL A 106 -12.56 -1.78 6.59
CA VAL A 106 -11.92 -2.81 5.75
C VAL A 106 -12.70 -3.01 4.46
N GLU A 107 -14.04 -3.09 4.51
CA GLU A 107 -14.90 -3.24 3.34
C GLU A 107 -14.83 -2.06 2.35
N PHE A 108 -14.35 -0.89 2.77
CA PHE A 108 -14.51 0.35 2.02
C PHE A 108 -13.90 0.27 0.60
N GLY A 109 -12.66 -0.21 0.48
CA GLY A 109 -11.99 -0.34 -0.82
C GLY A 109 -12.73 -1.29 -1.76
N LEU A 110 -13.15 -2.45 -1.25
CA LEU A 110 -13.94 -3.43 -2.01
C LEU A 110 -15.28 -2.86 -2.47
N LYS A 111 -15.93 -2.05 -1.62
CA LYS A 111 -17.18 -1.36 -1.98
C LYS A 111 -16.97 -0.40 -3.15
N MET A 112 -15.87 0.36 -3.16
CA MET A 112 -15.54 1.29 -4.25
C MET A 112 -15.24 0.56 -5.56
N ARG A 113 -14.72 -0.66 -5.49
CA ARG A 113 -14.49 -1.56 -6.64
C ARG A 113 -15.76 -2.32 -7.08
N GLY A 114 -16.93 -2.06 -6.49
CA GLY A 114 -18.21 -2.67 -6.87
C GLY A 114 -18.42 -4.11 -6.38
N VAL A 115 -17.60 -4.60 -5.45
CA VAL A 115 -17.75 -5.95 -4.88
C VAL A 115 -19.06 -6.07 -4.11
N SER A 116 -19.77 -7.20 -4.26
CA SER A 116 -21.07 -7.45 -3.62
C SER A 116 -20.98 -7.38 -2.09
N ALA A 117 -22.09 -7.03 -1.43
CA ALA A 117 -22.13 -6.87 0.03
C ALA A 117 -21.73 -8.13 0.79
N THR A 118 -22.15 -9.29 0.31
CA THR A 118 -21.84 -10.58 0.93
C THR A 118 -20.37 -10.91 0.78
N GLU A 119 -19.82 -10.76 -0.41
CA GLU A 119 -18.44 -11.10 -0.72
C GLU A 119 -17.46 -10.17 0.01
N ARG A 120 -17.68 -8.84 -0.04
CA ARG A 120 -16.79 -7.91 0.65
C ARG A 120 -16.77 -8.11 2.17
N ARG A 121 -17.95 -8.45 2.77
CA ARG A 121 -18.02 -8.74 4.20
C ARG A 121 -17.22 -10.00 4.54
N GLN A 122 -17.34 -11.06 3.74
CA GLN A 122 -16.58 -12.26 3.95
C GLN A 122 -15.07 -12.01 3.86
N ARG A 123 -14.61 -11.39 2.78
CA ARG A 123 -13.19 -11.04 2.60
C ARG A 123 -12.66 -10.17 3.75
N ALA A 124 -13.45 -9.20 4.20
CA ALA A 124 -13.07 -8.33 5.29
C ALA A 124 -12.94 -9.10 6.62
N LEU A 125 -13.87 -10.01 6.93
CA LEU A 125 -13.79 -10.87 8.12
C LEU A 125 -12.57 -11.79 8.05
N ASP A 126 -12.30 -12.42 6.92
CA ASP A 126 -11.13 -13.29 6.72
C ASP A 126 -9.81 -12.55 7.03
N TRP A 127 -9.68 -11.28 6.61
CA TRP A 127 -8.52 -10.47 6.92
C TRP A 127 -8.46 -10.04 8.38
N LEU A 128 -9.62 -9.73 9.00
CA LEU A 128 -9.68 -9.41 10.43
C LEU A 128 -9.31 -10.63 11.29
N GLU A 129 -9.70 -11.84 10.90
CA GLU A 129 -9.30 -13.08 11.56
C GLU A 129 -7.78 -13.31 11.45
N ARG A 130 -7.21 -13.21 10.24
CA ARG A 130 -5.76 -13.34 10.03
C ARG A 130 -4.93 -12.37 10.87
N LEU A 131 -5.48 -11.20 11.16
CA LEU A 131 -4.84 -10.17 11.97
C LEU A 131 -5.28 -10.19 13.45
N GLU A 132 -6.01 -11.24 13.86
CA GLU A 132 -6.45 -11.46 15.26
C GLU A 132 -7.25 -10.27 15.82
N ILE A 133 -8.17 -9.72 15.03
CA ILE A 133 -8.98 -8.56 15.41
C ILE A 133 -10.47 -8.70 15.05
N ALA A 134 -10.91 -9.89 14.63
CA ALA A 134 -12.30 -10.16 14.23
C ALA A 134 -13.33 -9.86 15.32
N ASP A 135 -13.00 -10.10 16.59
CA ASP A 135 -13.88 -9.80 17.75
C ASP A 135 -14.25 -8.32 17.88
N PHE A 136 -13.53 -7.46 17.18
CA PHE A 136 -13.75 -6.01 17.19
C PHE A 136 -14.46 -5.50 15.93
N ALA A 137 -14.93 -6.38 15.06
CA ALA A 137 -15.47 -6.03 13.74
C ALA A 137 -16.56 -4.93 13.79
N ASP A 138 -17.42 -4.95 14.78
CA ASP A 138 -18.52 -4.00 14.92
C ASP A 138 -18.19 -2.79 15.80
N ARG A 139 -16.98 -2.71 16.39
CA ARG A 139 -16.56 -1.58 17.22
C ARG A 139 -16.23 -0.33 16.40
N GLU A 140 -16.41 0.82 17.01
CA GLU A 140 -15.92 2.09 16.47
C GLU A 140 -14.40 2.19 16.61
N ILE A 141 -13.76 2.90 15.69
CA ILE A 141 -12.30 3.09 15.67
C ILE A 141 -11.80 3.74 16.97
N SER A 142 -12.56 4.67 17.54
CA SER A 142 -12.26 5.35 18.80
C SER A 142 -12.16 4.42 20.01
N GLN A 143 -12.76 3.24 19.96
CA GLN A 143 -12.77 2.24 21.02
C GLN A 143 -11.56 1.28 20.96
N LEU A 144 -10.67 1.46 19.98
CA LEU A 144 -9.53 0.59 19.75
C LEU A 144 -8.24 1.19 20.29
N SER A 145 -7.36 0.33 20.79
CA SER A 145 -5.97 0.72 21.06
C SER A 145 -5.22 1.06 19.76
N GLY A 146 -4.10 1.80 19.86
CA GLY A 146 -3.28 2.15 18.69
C GLY A 146 -2.82 0.94 17.88
N GLY A 147 -2.40 -0.15 18.54
CA GLY A 147 -2.02 -1.39 17.86
C GLY A 147 -3.20 -2.08 17.17
N GLN A 148 -4.40 -2.04 17.74
CA GLN A 148 -5.61 -2.55 17.09
C GLN A 148 -5.97 -1.71 15.86
N GLN A 149 -5.87 -0.38 15.94
CA GLN A 149 -6.08 0.51 14.81
C GLN A 149 -5.07 0.24 13.67
N GLN A 150 -3.80 -0.05 13.99
CA GLN A 150 -2.80 -0.45 13.00
C GLN A 150 -3.19 -1.73 12.27
N ARG A 151 -3.67 -2.75 12.98
CA ARG A 151 -4.16 -4.00 12.36
C ARG A 151 -5.37 -3.75 11.45
N VAL A 152 -6.31 -2.87 11.83
CA VAL A 152 -7.43 -2.46 10.96
C VAL A 152 -6.93 -1.76 9.70
N ALA A 153 -5.96 -0.85 9.81
CA ALA A 153 -5.38 -0.17 8.65
C ALA A 153 -4.65 -1.15 7.71
N LEU A 154 -3.97 -2.15 8.28
CA LEU A 154 -3.33 -3.21 7.52
C LEU A 154 -4.36 -4.09 6.80
N ALA A 155 -5.41 -4.56 7.51
CA ALA A 155 -6.51 -5.32 6.90
C ALA A 155 -7.14 -4.56 5.72
N ARG A 156 -7.43 -3.27 5.91
CA ARG A 156 -8.01 -2.41 4.86
C ARG A 156 -7.11 -2.30 3.64
N SER A 157 -5.79 -2.29 3.83
CA SER A 157 -4.82 -2.20 2.73
C SER A 157 -4.67 -3.52 1.97
N LEU A 158 -4.77 -4.66 2.64
CA LEU A 158 -4.50 -5.97 2.07
C LEU A 158 -5.74 -6.67 1.47
N VAL A 159 -6.94 -6.18 1.75
CA VAL A 159 -8.21 -6.83 1.32
C VAL A 159 -8.57 -6.56 -0.14
N THR A 160 -7.95 -5.56 -0.78
CA THR A 160 -8.29 -5.07 -2.14
C THR A 160 -7.48 -5.69 -3.25
#